data_2625541be1307a2d66388918b048f500
#
_entry.id   2625541be1307a2d66388918b048f500
#
_cell.length_a   1.000
_cell.length_b   1.000
_cell.length_c   1.000
_cell.angle_alpha   90.00
_cell.angle_beta   90.00
_cell.angle_gamma   90.00
#
_symmetry.space_group_name_H-M   'P 1'
#
loop_
_entity.id
_entity.type
_entity.pdbx_description
1 polymer ?
#
loop_
_entity_poly.entity_id
_entity_poly.type
_entity_poly.pdbx_seq_one_letter_code
_entity_poly.pdbx_strand_id
1 'polypeptide(L)'
;VDKVNEFSDVALKSLTNIWFEITKIFPNIIGAFIVLVIGWVATKLVVKIIKKLLKVVKANKLDDKLNDIEIIEGKKLNFDTVKVVSNIVKYLMYIIIFVTASDIMGLDIITEQISNLLSYIPQLLSAIVIFVVGLLFANFVKNGLKSLFESMDLSGGKMISQVVFFLMLTFIGVTALNQAGIDTEIITNNINMIIAAFLLAFAIAFGLGARLVVGKLMQTFYARKMFEAGHKITFNGEIYEIDEVKSISVILKNSKGKLIVPINDIMENQVQMQDQL
;
A
#
# COMPACT_ATOMS: atom_id res chain seq x y z
N VAL A 1 -31.74 9.96 -73.45
CA VAL A 1 -32.89 10.34 -72.61
C VAL A 1 -33.06 9.30 -71.47
N ASP A 2 -32.95 7.99 -71.76
CA ASP A 2 -33.18 6.92 -70.77
C ASP A 2 -32.17 6.92 -69.57
N LYS A 3 -30.94 7.22 -69.82
CA LYS A 3 -29.91 7.27 -68.72
C LYS A 3 -30.09 8.45 -67.76
N VAL A 4 -30.67 9.57 -68.23
CA VAL A 4 -30.97 10.73 -67.38
C VAL A 4 -32.20 10.49 -66.52
N ASN A 5 -33.22 9.80 -67.08
CA ASN A 5 -34.38 9.38 -66.30
C ASN A 5 -34.05 8.33 -65.27
N GLU A 6 -33.15 7.36 -65.57
CA GLU A 6 -32.69 6.34 -64.64
C GLU A 6 -31.88 6.96 -63.46
N PHE A 7 -31.05 7.96 -63.76
CA PHE A 7 -30.29 8.71 -62.73
C PHE A 7 -31.22 9.55 -61.83
N SER A 8 -32.25 10.20 -62.43
CA SER A 8 -33.20 10.96 -61.64
C SER A 8 -34.08 10.09 -60.75
N ASP A 9 -34.45 8.90 -61.19
CA ASP A 9 -35.25 7.95 -60.42
C ASP A 9 -34.40 7.35 -59.23
N VAL A 10 -33.14 7.05 -59.48
CA VAL A 10 -32.19 6.61 -58.39
C VAL A 10 -31.97 7.71 -57.40
N ALA A 11 -31.77 8.96 -57.84
CA ALA A 11 -31.60 10.10 -56.96
C ALA A 11 -32.83 10.39 -56.10
N LEU A 12 -34.03 10.36 -56.70
CA LEU A 12 -35.32 10.55 -56.02
C LEU A 12 -35.56 9.41 -55.00
N LYS A 13 -35.30 8.16 -55.37
CA LYS A 13 -35.37 7.02 -54.42
C LYS A 13 -34.39 7.15 -53.26
N SER A 14 -33.18 7.57 -53.52
CA SER A 14 -32.18 7.81 -52.49
C SER A 14 -32.61 8.94 -51.53
N LEU A 15 -33.12 10.04 -52.04
CA LEU A 15 -33.66 11.16 -51.25
C LEU A 15 -34.86 10.74 -50.39
N THR A 16 -35.81 9.98 -50.97
CA THR A 16 -36.95 9.45 -50.23
C THR A 16 -36.57 8.45 -49.17
N ASN A 17 -35.58 7.62 -49.41
CA ASN A 17 -35.05 6.69 -48.41
C ASN A 17 -34.36 7.45 -47.26
N ILE A 18 -33.54 8.44 -47.56
CA ILE A 18 -32.93 9.31 -46.56
C ILE A 18 -33.98 10.02 -45.70
N TRP A 19 -35.02 10.58 -46.36
CA TRP A 19 -36.11 11.21 -45.64
C TRP A 19 -36.87 10.24 -44.73
N PHE A 20 -37.09 9.03 -45.19
CA PHE A 20 -37.77 7.99 -44.44
C PHE A 20 -36.93 7.54 -43.22
N GLU A 21 -35.61 7.42 -43.37
CA GLU A 21 -34.70 7.12 -42.25
C GLU A 21 -34.67 8.26 -41.25
N ILE A 22 -34.61 9.52 -41.69
CA ILE A 22 -34.65 10.69 -40.79
C ILE A 22 -35.96 10.72 -39.99
N THR A 23 -37.11 10.50 -40.61
CA THR A 23 -38.40 10.47 -39.92
C THR A 23 -38.52 9.32 -38.93
N LYS A 24 -37.83 8.19 -39.17
CA LYS A 24 -37.79 7.05 -38.29
C LYS A 24 -36.89 7.28 -37.07
N ILE A 25 -35.80 8.04 -37.25
CA ILE A 25 -34.84 8.35 -36.16
C ILE A 25 -35.35 9.51 -35.28
N PHE A 26 -36.16 10.41 -35.81
CA PHE A 26 -36.62 11.60 -35.10
C PHE A 26 -37.32 11.31 -33.76
N PRO A 27 -38.23 10.34 -33.63
CA PRO A 27 -38.82 9.98 -32.35
C PRO A 27 -37.79 9.49 -31.33
N ASN A 28 -36.77 8.77 -31.78
CA ASN A 28 -35.70 8.24 -30.94
C ASN A 28 -34.82 9.37 -30.37
N ILE A 29 -34.56 10.42 -31.20
CA ILE A 29 -33.83 11.61 -30.76
C ILE A 29 -34.61 12.34 -29.65
N ILE A 30 -35.93 12.49 -29.81
CA ILE A 30 -36.78 13.11 -28.77
C ILE A 30 -36.77 12.24 -27.50
N GLY A 31 -36.91 10.92 -27.63
CA GLY A 31 -36.83 9.99 -26.51
C GLY A 31 -35.48 10.06 -25.74
N ALA A 32 -34.38 10.08 -26.50
CA ALA A 32 -33.04 10.21 -25.91
C ALA A 32 -32.88 11.57 -25.18
N PHE A 33 -33.38 12.66 -25.77
CA PHE A 33 -33.33 13.98 -25.13
C PHE A 33 -34.13 14.02 -23.82
N ILE A 34 -35.31 13.42 -23.80
CA ILE A 34 -36.13 13.30 -22.58
C ILE A 34 -35.37 12.53 -21.50
N VAL A 35 -34.75 11.40 -21.86
CA VAL A 35 -33.92 10.60 -20.92
C VAL A 35 -32.73 11.38 -20.39
N LEU A 36 -32.04 12.16 -21.23
CA LEU A 36 -30.94 13.03 -20.80
C LEU A 36 -31.41 14.08 -19.78
N VAL A 37 -32.55 14.71 -20.00
CA VAL A 37 -33.10 15.73 -19.08
C VAL A 37 -33.56 15.09 -17.74
N ILE A 38 -34.32 14.01 -17.80
CA ILE A 38 -34.80 13.31 -16.63
C ILE A 38 -33.60 12.75 -15.84
N GLY A 39 -32.65 12.14 -16.53
CA GLY A 39 -31.43 11.59 -15.96
C GLY A 39 -30.56 12.65 -15.27
N TRP A 40 -30.45 13.86 -15.86
CA TRP A 40 -29.74 14.97 -15.23
C TRP A 40 -30.38 15.39 -13.90
N VAL A 41 -31.71 15.48 -13.85
CA VAL A 41 -32.47 15.77 -12.62
C VAL A 41 -32.27 14.64 -11.60
N ALA A 42 -32.44 13.39 -12.04
CA ALA A 42 -32.23 12.21 -11.18
C ALA A 42 -30.80 12.18 -10.60
N THR A 43 -29.78 12.48 -11.41
CA THR A 43 -28.39 12.55 -10.94
C THR A 43 -28.22 13.56 -9.81
N LYS A 44 -28.81 14.75 -9.91
CA LYS A 44 -28.75 15.76 -8.84
C LYS A 44 -29.37 15.25 -7.54
N LEU A 45 -30.49 14.54 -7.61
CA LEU A 45 -31.15 13.96 -6.46
C LEU A 45 -30.30 12.86 -5.82
N VAL A 46 -29.81 11.90 -6.62
CA VAL A 46 -28.97 10.80 -6.14
C VAL A 46 -27.69 11.33 -5.48
N VAL A 47 -26.98 12.26 -6.13
CA VAL A 47 -25.75 12.86 -5.56
C VAL A 47 -26.04 13.61 -4.27
N LYS A 48 -27.18 14.30 -4.15
CA LYS A 48 -27.59 14.98 -2.91
C LYS A 48 -27.83 13.99 -1.78
N ILE A 49 -28.51 12.85 -2.08
CA ILE A 49 -28.76 11.78 -1.12
C ILE A 49 -27.43 11.17 -0.66
N ILE A 50 -26.56 10.79 -1.58
CA ILE A 50 -25.23 10.21 -1.28
C ILE A 50 -24.40 11.14 -0.40
N LYS A 51 -24.32 12.45 -0.73
CA LYS A 51 -23.64 13.43 0.11
C LYS A 51 -24.19 13.48 1.53
N LYS A 52 -25.51 13.40 1.66
CA LYS A 52 -26.17 13.40 2.98
C LYS A 52 -25.84 12.11 3.76
N LEU A 53 -25.92 10.96 3.11
CA LEU A 53 -25.58 9.66 3.73
C LEU A 53 -24.12 9.62 4.17
N LEU A 54 -23.18 10.02 3.33
CA LEU A 54 -21.75 10.06 3.66
C LEU A 54 -21.46 10.96 4.88
N LYS A 55 -22.15 12.11 4.99
CA LYS A 55 -22.04 12.99 6.16
C LYS A 55 -22.61 12.34 7.44
N VAL A 56 -23.73 11.63 7.34
CA VAL A 56 -24.35 10.92 8.48
C VAL A 56 -23.43 9.80 8.99
N VAL A 57 -22.81 9.04 8.10
CA VAL A 57 -21.83 8.00 8.43
C VAL A 57 -20.49 8.59 8.93
N LYS A 58 -20.37 9.91 8.97
CA LYS A 58 -19.16 10.62 9.40
C LYS A 58 -17.92 10.25 8.53
N ALA A 59 -18.12 10.11 7.22
CA ALA A 59 -17.02 9.82 6.28
C ALA A 59 -15.88 10.84 6.36
N ASN A 60 -16.18 12.08 6.81
CA ASN A 60 -15.17 13.13 7.05
C ASN A 60 -14.11 12.72 8.09
N LYS A 61 -14.41 11.78 9.02
CA LYS A 61 -13.38 11.27 9.94
C LYS A 61 -12.27 10.49 9.24
N LEU A 62 -12.55 9.99 8.03
CA LEU A 62 -11.54 9.38 7.19
C LEU A 62 -10.62 10.45 6.59
N ASP A 63 -11.18 11.62 6.25
CA ASP A 63 -10.44 12.76 5.72
C ASP A 63 -9.41 13.25 6.74
N ASP A 64 -9.80 13.37 8.01
CA ASP A 64 -8.89 13.77 9.10
C ASP A 64 -7.70 12.78 9.18
N LYS A 65 -7.98 11.47 9.18
CA LYS A 65 -6.93 10.45 9.27
C LYS A 65 -6.02 10.40 8.03
N LEU A 66 -6.58 10.62 6.83
CA LEU A 66 -5.82 10.62 5.58
C LEU A 66 -5.00 11.89 5.44
N ASN A 67 -5.56 13.03 5.83
CA ASN A 67 -4.90 14.34 5.74
C ASN A 67 -3.81 14.53 6.81
N ASP A 68 -3.85 13.74 7.89
CA ASP A 68 -2.77 13.70 8.88
C ASP A 68 -1.54 12.91 8.39
N ILE A 69 -1.66 12.17 7.27
CA ILE A 69 -0.54 11.41 6.71
C ILE A 69 0.39 12.35 5.95
N GLU A 70 1.58 12.54 6.47
CA GLU A 70 2.65 13.22 5.76
C GLU A 70 3.38 12.24 4.84
N ILE A 71 3.21 12.40 3.52
CA ILE A 71 3.92 11.61 2.49
C ILE A 71 5.38 12.09 2.41
N ILE A 72 5.58 13.40 2.39
CA ILE A 72 6.89 14.05 2.40
C ILE A 72 6.84 15.13 3.49
N GLU A 73 7.96 15.43 4.14
CA GLU A 73 8.02 16.47 5.17
C GLU A 73 7.34 17.78 4.71
N GLY A 74 6.34 18.21 5.49
CA GLY A 74 5.58 19.42 5.24
C GLY A 74 4.50 19.34 4.16
N LYS A 75 4.30 18.18 3.47
CA LYS A 75 3.21 17.99 2.50
C LYS A 75 2.20 16.97 3.03
N LYS A 76 1.07 17.48 3.50
CA LYS A 76 -0.09 16.70 3.90
C LYS A 76 -0.98 16.41 2.68
N LEU A 77 -1.70 15.28 2.74
CA LEU A 77 -2.76 14.98 1.79
C LEU A 77 -3.92 15.96 1.98
N ASN A 78 -4.57 16.35 0.88
CA ASN A 78 -5.83 17.10 0.93
C ASN A 78 -6.92 16.24 0.29
N PHE A 79 -7.42 15.29 1.06
CA PHE A 79 -8.42 14.32 0.62
C PHE A 79 -9.79 14.68 1.19
N ASP A 80 -10.80 14.68 0.34
CA ASP A 80 -12.21 14.90 0.70
C ASP A 80 -13.02 13.70 0.22
N THR A 81 -13.26 12.73 1.10
CA THR A 81 -13.98 11.49 0.81
C THR A 81 -15.37 11.78 0.26
N VAL A 82 -16.08 12.76 0.83
CA VAL A 82 -17.44 13.09 0.40
C VAL A 82 -17.45 13.62 -1.02
N LYS A 83 -16.48 14.46 -1.38
CA LYS A 83 -16.33 15.02 -2.71
C LYS A 83 -15.93 13.95 -3.71
N VAL A 84 -14.94 13.12 -3.39
CA VAL A 84 -14.47 12.06 -4.28
C VAL A 84 -15.58 11.07 -4.59
N VAL A 85 -16.22 10.49 -3.57
CA VAL A 85 -17.30 9.50 -3.74
C VAL A 85 -18.50 10.12 -4.48
N SER A 86 -18.89 11.35 -4.14
CA SER A 86 -19.99 12.02 -4.79
C SER A 86 -19.71 12.32 -6.26
N ASN A 87 -18.47 12.64 -6.62
CA ASN A 87 -18.08 12.86 -8.00
C ASN A 87 -18.07 11.53 -8.79
N ILE A 88 -17.57 10.47 -8.21
CA ILE A 88 -17.60 9.13 -8.80
C ILE A 88 -19.05 8.76 -9.14
N VAL A 89 -19.97 8.83 -8.16
CA VAL A 89 -21.39 8.54 -8.38
C VAL A 89 -22.00 9.45 -9.45
N LYS A 90 -21.66 10.74 -9.44
CA LYS A 90 -22.16 11.70 -10.44
C LYS A 90 -21.74 11.32 -11.86
N TYR A 91 -20.47 11.00 -12.08
CA TYR A 91 -19.98 10.61 -13.41
C TYR A 91 -20.54 9.26 -13.83
N LEU A 92 -20.69 8.31 -12.91
CA LEU A 92 -21.36 7.04 -13.15
C LEU A 92 -22.78 7.23 -13.67
N MET A 93 -23.56 8.03 -12.98
CA MET A 93 -24.93 8.34 -13.39
C MET A 93 -24.97 8.97 -14.79
N TYR A 94 -24.05 9.90 -15.10
CA TYR A 94 -24.00 10.51 -16.42
C TYR A 94 -23.66 9.50 -17.52
N ILE A 95 -22.75 8.55 -17.25
CA ILE A 95 -22.40 7.50 -18.21
C ILE A 95 -23.60 6.57 -18.43
N ILE A 96 -24.29 6.14 -17.37
CA ILE A 96 -25.49 5.30 -17.49
C ILE A 96 -26.58 6.00 -18.32
N ILE A 97 -26.83 7.28 -18.04
CA ILE A 97 -27.82 8.06 -18.75
C ILE A 97 -27.44 8.21 -20.25
N PHE A 98 -26.14 8.43 -20.51
CA PHE A 98 -25.63 8.53 -21.87
C PHE A 98 -25.78 7.22 -22.64
N VAL A 99 -25.44 6.07 -21.99
CA VAL A 99 -25.64 4.73 -22.57
C VAL A 99 -27.14 4.51 -22.93
N THR A 100 -28.04 4.82 -21.98
CA THR A 100 -29.45 4.65 -22.19
C THR A 100 -29.96 5.54 -23.33
N ALA A 101 -29.47 6.79 -23.44
CA ALA A 101 -29.82 7.68 -24.52
C ALA A 101 -29.29 7.17 -25.88
N SER A 102 -28.06 6.64 -25.91
CA SER A 102 -27.45 6.04 -27.12
C SER A 102 -28.23 4.81 -27.60
N ASP A 103 -28.67 3.96 -26.65
CA ASP A 103 -29.49 2.78 -26.94
C ASP A 103 -30.83 3.16 -27.59
N ILE A 104 -31.52 4.16 -27.06
CA ILE A 104 -32.75 4.69 -27.63
C ILE A 104 -32.54 5.25 -29.06
N MET A 105 -31.34 5.82 -29.30
CA MET A 105 -30.98 6.32 -30.63
C MET A 105 -30.61 5.20 -31.63
N GLY A 106 -30.48 3.96 -31.16
CA GLY A 106 -30.02 2.82 -31.98
C GLY A 106 -28.51 2.85 -32.27
N LEU A 107 -27.74 3.47 -31.39
CA LEU A 107 -26.28 3.56 -31.51
C LEU A 107 -25.59 2.36 -30.80
N ASP A 108 -25.91 1.15 -31.25
CA ASP A 108 -25.51 -0.11 -30.59
C ASP A 108 -24.01 -0.22 -30.35
N ILE A 109 -23.18 0.20 -31.31
CA ILE A 109 -21.71 0.17 -31.18
C ILE A 109 -21.23 1.05 -30.00
N ILE A 110 -21.82 2.24 -29.87
CA ILE A 110 -21.48 3.19 -28.80
C ILE A 110 -21.95 2.63 -27.46
N THR A 111 -23.16 2.11 -27.42
CA THR A 111 -23.77 1.49 -26.24
C THR A 111 -22.92 0.33 -25.73
N GLU A 112 -22.49 -0.57 -26.62
CA GLU A 112 -21.65 -1.71 -26.27
C GLU A 112 -20.27 -1.27 -25.73
N GLN A 113 -19.58 -0.37 -26.41
CA GLN A 113 -18.25 0.10 -25.99
C GLN A 113 -18.30 0.81 -24.61
N ILE A 114 -19.32 1.65 -24.38
CA ILE A 114 -19.45 2.33 -23.09
C ILE A 114 -19.91 1.36 -22.00
N SER A 115 -20.74 0.37 -22.29
CA SER A 115 -21.12 -0.68 -21.35
C SER A 115 -19.90 -1.51 -20.91
N ASN A 116 -19.00 -1.79 -21.84
CA ASN A 116 -17.71 -2.43 -21.52
C ASN A 116 -16.88 -1.56 -20.56
N LEU A 117 -16.81 -0.24 -20.78
CA LEU A 117 -16.14 0.70 -19.85
C LEU A 117 -16.81 0.73 -18.48
N LEU A 118 -18.14 0.62 -18.39
CA LEU A 118 -18.87 0.55 -17.13
C LEU A 118 -18.47 -0.68 -16.31
N SER A 119 -18.09 -1.79 -16.95
CA SER A 119 -17.64 -3.01 -16.27
C SER A 119 -16.34 -2.83 -15.47
N TYR A 120 -15.52 -1.81 -15.79
CA TYR A 120 -14.29 -1.50 -15.04
C TYR A 120 -14.56 -0.71 -13.74
N ILE A 121 -15.77 -0.16 -13.56
CA ILE A 121 -16.07 0.68 -12.39
C ILE A 121 -15.95 -0.05 -11.06
N PRO A 122 -16.46 -1.29 -10.89
CA PRO A 122 -16.25 -2.06 -9.67
C PRO A 122 -14.77 -2.28 -9.37
N GLN A 123 -13.95 -2.47 -10.41
CA GLN A 123 -12.50 -2.62 -10.28
C GLN A 123 -11.84 -1.34 -9.79
N LEU A 124 -12.20 -0.18 -10.37
CA LEU A 124 -11.71 1.14 -9.93
C LEU A 124 -12.12 1.46 -8.49
N LEU A 125 -13.34 1.14 -8.09
CA LEU A 125 -13.80 1.32 -6.71
C LEU A 125 -12.99 0.45 -5.76
N SER A 126 -12.77 -0.82 -6.10
CA SER A 126 -11.94 -1.74 -5.32
C SER A 126 -10.50 -1.23 -5.22
N ALA A 127 -9.93 -0.71 -6.30
CA ALA A 127 -8.60 -0.11 -6.33
C ALA A 127 -8.47 1.06 -5.36
N ILE A 128 -9.46 1.96 -5.35
CA ILE A 128 -9.50 3.10 -4.42
C ILE A 128 -9.56 2.62 -2.96
N VAL A 129 -10.40 1.62 -2.67
CA VAL A 129 -10.50 1.05 -1.31
C VAL A 129 -9.17 0.44 -0.89
N ILE A 130 -8.54 -0.36 -1.75
CA ILE A 130 -7.22 -0.96 -1.48
C ILE A 130 -6.18 0.13 -1.22
N PHE A 131 -6.15 1.18 -2.04
CA PHE A 131 -5.21 2.28 -1.87
C PHE A 131 -5.40 3.01 -0.53
N VAL A 132 -6.63 3.37 -0.20
CA VAL A 132 -6.96 4.08 1.05
C VAL A 132 -6.64 3.24 2.28
N VAL A 133 -7.09 1.97 2.30
CA VAL A 133 -6.83 1.06 3.43
C VAL A 133 -5.34 0.77 3.55
N GLY A 134 -4.67 0.54 2.42
CA GLY A 134 -3.24 0.32 2.36
C GLY A 134 -2.44 1.53 2.89
N LEU A 135 -2.81 2.74 2.50
CA LEU A 135 -2.17 3.98 2.96
C LEU A 135 -2.31 4.16 4.48
N LEU A 136 -3.50 3.91 5.04
CA LEU A 136 -3.72 3.93 6.48
C LEU A 136 -2.85 2.89 7.20
N PHE A 137 -2.75 1.69 6.63
CA PHE A 137 -1.91 0.62 7.16
C PHE A 137 -0.42 0.97 7.09
N ALA A 138 0.05 1.51 5.98
CA ALA A 138 1.44 1.97 5.83
C ALA A 138 1.78 3.07 6.85
N ASN A 139 0.87 4.00 7.09
CA ASN A 139 1.06 5.04 8.10
C ASN A 139 1.06 4.47 9.53
N PHE A 140 0.21 3.49 9.82
CA PHE A 140 0.21 2.79 11.10
C PHE A 140 1.57 2.11 11.36
N VAL A 141 2.10 1.39 10.37
CA VAL A 141 3.42 0.73 10.46
C VAL A 141 4.54 1.76 10.64
N LYS A 142 4.51 2.86 9.85
CA LYS A 142 5.48 3.97 9.98
C LYS A 142 5.53 4.51 11.40
N ASN A 143 4.37 4.82 11.98
CA ASN A 143 4.28 5.40 13.31
C ASN A 143 4.68 4.38 14.39
N GLY A 144 4.30 3.10 14.22
CA GLY A 144 4.72 2.02 15.11
C GLY A 144 6.23 1.83 15.12
N LEU A 145 6.87 1.78 13.96
CA LEU A 145 8.33 1.71 13.86
C LEU A 145 9.00 2.93 14.51
N LYS A 146 8.52 4.14 14.19
CA LYS A 146 9.07 5.37 14.78
C LYS A 146 9.02 5.30 16.31
N SER A 147 7.89 4.94 16.90
CA SER A 147 7.71 4.82 18.35
C SER A 147 8.61 3.73 18.97
N LEU A 148 8.81 2.61 18.29
CA LEU A 148 9.74 1.57 18.74
C LEU A 148 11.17 2.10 18.83
N PHE A 149 11.66 2.80 17.79
CA PHE A 149 13.01 3.36 17.81
C PHE A 149 13.18 4.43 18.90
N GLU A 150 12.16 5.28 19.09
CA GLU A 150 12.15 6.29 20.14
C GLU A 150 12.15 5.65 21.55
N SER A 151 11.40 4.56 21.76
CA SER A 151 11.36 3.86 23.05
C SER A 151 12.67 3.15 23.40
N MET A 152 13.47 2.82 22.40
CA MET A 152 14.80 2.20 22.56
C MET A 152 15.95 3.22 22.57
N ASP A 153 15.64 4.51 22.53
CA ASP A 153 16.60 5.62 22.42
C ASP A 153 17.58 5.47 21.23
N LEU A 154 17.09 4.86 20.13
CA LEU A 154 17.87 4.62 18.93
C LEU A 154 17.73 5.78 17.95
N SER A 155 18.86 6.36 17.53
CA SER A 155 18.88 7.35 16.45
C SER A 155 18.56 6.71 15.10
N GLY A 156 17.95 7.52 14.17
CA GLY A 156 17.65 7.06 12.81
C GLY A 156 16.24 6.46 12.62
N GLY A 157 15.42 6.31 13.67
CA GLY A 157 14.07 5.76 13.58
C GLY A 157 13.16 6.50 12.61
N LYS A 158 13.29 7.83 12.51
CA LYS A 158 12.55 8.65 11.54
C LYS A 158 12.89 8.28 10.10
N MET A 159 14.16 8.10 9.77
CA MET A 159 14.61 7.73 8.44
C MET A 159 14.15 6.32 8.07
N ILE A 160 14.35 5.34 8.96
CA ILE A 160 13.96 3.94 8.72
C ILE A 160 12.46 3.82 8.54
N SER A 161 11.65 4.43 9.42
CA SER A 161 10.19 4.41 9.31
C SER A 161 9.70 5.06 8.02
N GLN A 162 10.37 6.11 7.55
CA GLN A 162 10.02 6.76 6.29
C GLN A 162 10.36 5.89 5.07
N VAL A 163 11.50 5.22 5.06
CA VAL A 163 11.88 4.26 3.99
C VAL A 163 10.87 3.12 3.92
N VAL A 164 10.51 2.53 5.06
CA VAL A 164 9.50 1.46 5.11
C VAL A 164 8.15 1.96 4.60
N PHE A 165 7.74 3.16 4.99
CA PHE A 165 6.51 3.77 4.49
C PHE A 165 6.51 3.91 2.96
N PHE A 166 7.59 4.42 2.36
CA PHE A 166 7.69 4.56 0.90
C PHE A 166 7.71 3.21 0.19
N LEU A 167 8.38 2.20 0.72
CA LEU A 167 8.33 0.85 0.18
C LEU A 167 6.89 0.31 0.19
N MET A 168 6.20 0.42 1.32
CA MET A 168 4.80 0.00 1.43
C MET A 168 3.90 0.79 0.48
N LEU A 169 4.08 2.11 0.39
CA LEU A 169 3.31 2.97 -0.52
C LEU A 169 3.48 2.54 -1.98
N THR A 170 4.70 2.18 -2.38
CA THR A 170 4.99 1.68 -3.72
C THR A 170 4.23 0.38 -4.00
N PHE A 171 4.29 -0.60 -3.08
CA PHE A 171 3.53 -1.86 -3.22
C PHE A 171 2.02 -1.63 -3.28
N ILE A 172 1.49 -0.81 -2.38
CA ILE A 172 0.07 -0.47 -2.33
C ILE A 172 -0.36 0.23 -3.62
N GLY A 173 0.46 1.16 -4.14
CA GLY A 173 0.20 1.87 -5.38
C GLY A 173 0.13 0.92 -6.58
N VAL A 174 1.11 0.03 -6.72
CA VAL A 174 1.12 -0.99 -7.79
C VAL A 174 -0.06 -1.94 -7.66
N THR A 175 -0.38 -2.41 -6.45
CA THR A 175 -1.52 -3.29 -6.21
C THR A 175 -2.85 -2.60 -6.57
N ALA A 176 -2.99 -1.32 -6.21
CA ALA A 176 -4.18 -0.54 -6.54
C ALA A 176 -4.31 -0.32 -8.06
N LEU A 177 -3.20 -0.02 -8.76
CA LEU A 177 -3.19 0.11 -10.22
C LEU A 177 -3.57 -1.20 -10.91
N ASN A 178 -3.02 -2.32 -10.46
CA ASN A 178 -3.36 -3.65 -10.97
C ASN A 178 -4.84 -3.97 -10.76
N GLN A 179 -5.37 -3.66 -9.55
CA GLN A 179 -6.80 -3.82 -9.26
C GLN A 179 -7.69 -2.92 -10.13
N ALA A 180 -7.19 -1.76 -10.56
CA ALA A 180 -7.87 -0.87 -11.49
C ALA A 180 -7.88 -1.40 -12.95
N GLY A 181 -7.26 -2.56 -13.21
CA GLY A 181 -7.16 -3.15 -14.55
C GLY A 181 -6.02 -2.57 -15.39
N ILE A 182 -5.11 -1.82 -14.77
CA ILE A 182 -3.91 -1.32 -15.44
C ILE A 182 -2.83 -2.39 -15.40
N ASP A 183 -2.28 -2.73 -16.56
CA ASP A 183 -1.15 -3.65 -16.62
C ASP A 183 0.09 -3.03 -15.96
N THR A 184 0.46 -3.61 -14.84
CA THR A 184 1.60 -3.15 -14.04
C THR A 184 2.78 -4.13 -14.08
N GLU A 185 2.78 -5.12 -14.99
CA GLU A 185 3.78 -6.19 -15.00
C GLU A 185 5.20 -5.63 -15.15
N ILE A 186 5.42 -4.70 -16.09
CA ILE A 186 6.72 -4.07 -16.30
C ILE A 186 7.18 -3.30 -15.06
N ILE A 187 6.25 -2.56 -14.44
CA ILE A 187 6.54 -1.76 -13.22
C ILE A 187 6.86 -2.71 -12.07
N THR A 188 6.03 -3.73 -11.88
CA THR A 188 6.16 -4.72 -10.80
C THR A 188 7.48 -5.48 -10.89
N ASN A 189 7.87 -5.93 -12.09
CA ASN A 189 9.10 -6.65 -12.31
C ASN A 189 10.33 -5.80 -12.01
N ASN A 190 10.35 -4.55 -12.45
CA ASN A 190 11.45 -3.61 -12.16
C ASN A 190 11.52 -3.28 -10.65
N ILE A 191 10.39 -3.02 -10.01
CA ILE A 191 10.33 -2.73 -8.57
C ILE A 191 10.80 -3.95 -7.77
N ASN A 192 10.33 -5.14 -8.11
CA ASN A 192 10.75 -6.38 -7.44
C ASN A 192 12.26 -6.60 -7.55
N MET A 193 12.85 -6.32 -8.70
CA MET A 193 14.30 -6.44 -8.91
C MET A 193 15.07 -5.44 -8.03
N ILE A 194 14.63 -4.18 -7.97
CA ILE A 194 15.24 -3.14 -7.13
C ILE A 194 15.13 -3.51 -5.65
N ILE A 195 13.95 -3.96 -5.21
CA ILE A 195 13.71 -4.36 -3.82
C ILE A 195 14.55 -5.60 -3.46
N ALA A 196 14.60 -6.61 -4.35
CA ALA A 196 15.42 -7.79 -4.13
C ALA A 196 16.90 -7.44 -4.00
N ALA A 197 17.42 -6.55 -4.84
CA ALA A 197 18.80 -6.07 -4.75
C ALA A 197 19.05 -5.30 -3.43
N PHE A 198 18.11 -4.45 -3.03
CA PHE A 198 18.18 -3.70 -1.77
C PHE A 198 18.16 -4.64 -0.55
N LEU A 199 17.23 -5.61 -0.52
CA LEU A 199 17.12 -6.58 0.57
C LEU A 199 18.36 -7.46 0.65
N LEU A 200 18.94 -7.86 -0.48
CA LEU A 200 20.18 -8.63 -0.53
C LEU A 200 21.35 -7.81 0.02
N ALA A 201 21.50 -6.56 -0.40
CA ALA A 201 22.51 -5.66 0.12
C ALA A 201 22.36 -5.44 1.65
N PHE A 202 21.13 -5.23 2.10
CA PHE A 202 20.79 -5.08 3.51
C PHE A 202 21.10 -6.35 4.32
N ALA A 203 20.73 -7.53 3.80
CA ALA A 203 21.01 -8.82 4.45
C ALA A 203 22.50 -9.07 4.61
N ILE A 204 23.30 -8.76 3.59
CA ILE A 204 24.77 -8.87 3.64
C ILE A 204 25.34 -7.87 4.65
N ALA A 205 24.96 -6.61 4.58
CA ALA A 205 25.46 -5.57 5.48
C ALA A 205 25.11 -5.87 6.94
N PHE A 206 23.85 -6.25 7.21
CA PHE A 206 23.39 -6.60 8.54
C PHE A 206 24.03 -7.90 9.04
N GLY A 207 24.11 -8.92 8.18
CA GLY A 207 24.72 -10.22 8.53
C GLY A 207 26.19 -10.08 8.90
N LEU A 208 26.96 -9.33 8.12
CA LEU A 208 28.37 -9.07 8.41
C LEU A 208 28.54 -8.17 9.65
N GLY A 209 27.71 -7.12 9.78
CA GLY A 209 27.75 -6.21 10.93
C GLY A 209 27.34 -6.87 12.24
N ALA A 210 26.36 -7.76 12.23
CA ALA A 210 25.86 -8.45 13.42
C ALA A 210 26.73 -9.66 13.84
N ARG A 211 27.63 -10.16 12.99
CA ARG A 211 28.40 -11.38 13.22
C ARG A 211 29.10 -11.42 14.57
N LEU A 212 29.76 -10.34 14.94
CA LEU A 212 30.49 -10.25 16.22
C LEU A 212 29.53 -10.25 17.42
N VAL A 213 28.42 -9.52 17.31
CA VAL A 213 27.44 -9.42 18.40
C VAL A 213 26.76 -10.77 18.63
N VAL A 214 26.29 -11.40 17.54
CA VAL A 214 25.69 -12.75 17.61
C VAL A 214 26.66 -13.78 18.14
N GLY A 215 27.93 -13.74 17.70
CA GLY A 215 28.98 -14.61 18.22
C GLY A 215 29.14 -14.49 19.73
N LYS A 216 29.25 -13.26 20.25
CA LYS A 216 29.35 -13.00 21.70
C LYS A 216 28.11 -13.46 22.47
N LEU A 217 26.92 -13.26 21.94
CA LEU A 217 25.68 -13.74 22.56
C LEU A 217 25.62 -15.27 22.62
N MET A 218 26.06 -15.95 21.56
CA MET A 218 26.16 -17.42 21.56
C MET A 218 27.19 -17.93 22.58
N GLN A 219 28.36 -17.30 22.62
CA GLN A 219 29.38 -17.63 23.66
C GLN A 219 28.80 -17.46 25.06
N THR A 220 28.06 -16.38 25.32
CA THR A 220 27.42 -16.17 26.63
C THR A 220 26.38 -17.24 26.93
N PHE A 221 25.59 -17.66 25.93
CA PHE A 221 24.61 -18.73 26.11
C PHE A 221 25.25 -20.04 26.52
N TYR A 222 26.35 -20.40 25.86
CA TYR A 222 27.12 -21.62 26.24
C TYR A 222 27.88 -21.44 27.55
N ALA A 223 28.44 -20.26 27.81
CA ALA A 223 29.13 -19.99 29.07
C ALA A 223 28.20 -20.12 30.26
N ARG A 224 26.96 -19.68 30.20
CA ARG A 224 25.95 -19.84 31.26
C ARG A 224 25.57 -21.29 31.52
N LYS A 225 25.77 -22.20 30.57
CA LYS A 225 25.58 -23.65 30.76
C LYS A 225 26.77 -24.31 31.38
N MET A 226 27.96 -23.73 31.20
CA MET A 226 29.23 -24.30 31.72
C MET A 226 29.61 -23.69 33.07
N PHE A 227 29.33 -22.39 33.25
CA PHE A 227 29.77 -21.63 34.41
C PHE A 227 28.55 -21.17 35.22
N GLU A 228 28.39 -21.73 36.41
CA GLU A 228 27.34 -21.30 37.33
C GLU A 228 27.92 -20.37 38.40
N ALA A 229 27.10 -19.48 38.95
CA ALA A 229 27.51 -18.66 40.08
C ALA A 229 27.92 -19.53 41.28
N GLY A 230 29.03 -19.21 41.91
CA GLY A 230 29.62 -19.97 43.01
C GLY A 230 30.69 -20.97 42.57
N HIS A 231 30.83 -21.30 41.27
CA HIS A 231 31.93 -22.14 40.81
C HIS A 231 33.27 -21.40 40.95
N LYS A 232 34.31 -22.14 41.40
CA LYS A 232 35.67 -21.63 41.48
C LYS A 232 36.42 -21.96 40.20
N ILE A 233 37.05 -20.96 39.62
CA ILE A 233 37.85 -21.08 38.41
C ILE A 233 39.25 -20.50 38.63
N THR A 234 40.23 -21.08 37.98
CA THR A 234 41.56 -20.50 37.88
C THR A 234 41.66 -19.73 36.56
N PHE A 235 41.83 -18.41 36.65
CA PHE A 235 41.96 -17.52 35.49
C PHE A 235 43.24 -16.67 35.66
N ASN A 236 44.10 -16.66 34.66
CA ASN A 236 45.42 -15.98 34.68
C ASN A 236 46.27 -16.34 35.92
N GLY A 237 46.18 -17.60 36.40
CA GLY A 237 46.96 -18.07 37.53
C GLY A 237 46.42 -17.71 38.91
N GLU A 238 45.33 -16.99 39.01
CA GLU A 238 44.66 -16.70 40.30
C GLU A 238 43.30 -17.41 40.37
N ILE A 239 42.89 -17.76 41.59
CA ILE A 239 41.61 -18.43 41.86
C ILE A 239 40.55 -17.37 42.08
N TYR A 240 39.45 -17.49 41.32
CA TYR A 240 38.25 -16.64 41.42
C TYR A 240 36.99 -17.48 41.61
N GLU A 241 36.02 -16.93 42.29
CA GLU A 241 34.65 -17.42 42.34
C GLU A 241 33.81 -16.65 41.34
N ILE A 242 32.96 -17.34 40.57
CA ILE A 242 32.02 -16.69 39.64
C ILE A 242 30.89 -16.08 40.46
N ASP A 243 30.77 -14.75 40.42
CA ASP A 243 29.70 -13.99 41.07
C ASP A 243 28.45 -13.96 40.19
N GLU A 244 28.61 -13.59 38.88
CA GLU A 244 27.51 -13.51 37.93
C GLU A 244 28.01 -13.63 36.48
N VAL A 245 27.22 -14.26 35.61
CA VAL A 245 27.43 -14.27 34.14
C VAL A 245 26.43 -13.34 33.48
N LYS A 246 26.91 -12.18 32.98
CA LYS A 246 26.12 -11.16 32.22
C LYS A 246 26.13 -11.45 30.74
N SER A 247 25.45 -10.59 29.97
CA SER A 247 25.24 -10.79 28.51
C SER A 247 26.55 -10.78 27.69
N ILE A 248 27.58 -10.07 28.10
CA ILE A 248 28.86 -9.96 27.37
C ILE A 248 30.08 -10.10 28.28
N SER A 249 29.89 -10.33 29.59
CA SER A 249 30.97 -10.39 30.59
C SER A 249 30.63 -11.33 31.72
N VAL A 250 31.68 -11.84 32.40
CA VAL A 250 31.57 -12.60 33.64
C VAL A 250 32.15 -11.76 34.76
N ILE A 251 31.48 -11.72 35.90
CA ILE A 251 31.97 -11.08 37.10
C ILE A 251 32.63 -12.16 37.96
N LEU A 252 33.92 -12.03 38.15
CA LEU A 252 34.75 -12.88 38.99
C LEU A 252 35.04 -12.15 40.30
N LYS A 253 35.07 -12.87 41.39
CA LYS A 253 35.31 -12.35 42.75
C LYS A 253 36.43 -13.12 43.42
N ASN A 254 37.34 -12.42 44.10
CA ASN A 254 38.32 -12.99 44.97
C ASN A 254 38.52 -12.12 46.24
N SER A 255 39.49 -12.47 47.08
CA SER A 255 39.81 -11.70 48.29
C SER A 255 40.28 -10.26 48.04
N LYS A 256 40.73 -9.95 46.81
CA LYS A 256 41.20 -8.61 46.39
C LYS A 256 40.10 -7.72 45.80
N GLY A 257 38.93 -8.30 45.46
CA GLY A 257 37.79 -7.54 44.87
C GLY A 257 37.08 -8.29 43.76
N LYS A 258 36.33 -7.52 42.94
CA LYS A 258 35.61 -8.03 41.78
C LYS A 258 36.33 -7.65 40.49
N LEU A 259 36.48 -8.63 39.58
CA LEU A 259 37.06 -8.46 38.24
C LEU A 259 35.98 -8.71 37.20
N ILE A 260 35.76 -7.75 36.28
CA ILE A 260 34.83 -7.90 35.16
C ILE A 260 35.64 -8.34 33.94
N VAL A 261 35.38 -9.55 33.44
CA VAL A 261 36.12 -10.15 32.34
C VAL A 261 35.16 -10.30 31.15
N PRO A 262 35.54 -9.85 29.93
CA PRO A 262 34.78 -10.16 28.73
C PRO A 262 34.58 -11.66 28.56
N ILE A 263 33.39 -12.08 28.09
CA ILE A 263 33.07 -13.50 27.94
C ILE A 263 34.06 -14.22 27.00
N ASN A 264 34.52 -13.51 25.95
CA ASN A 264 35.50 -14.04 24.99
C ASN A 264 36.80 -14.47 25.70
N ASP A 265 37.29 -13.65 26.61
CA ASP A 265 38.58 -13.91 27.28
C ASP A 265 38.52 -15.16 28.15
N ILE A 266 37.33 -15.48 28.68
CA ILE A 266 37.14 -16.70 29.47
C ILE A 266 36.96 -17.92 28.55
N MET A 267 36.26 -17.76 27.43
CA MET A 267 35.96 -18.84 26.48
C MET A 267 37.14 -19.19 25.58
N GLU A 268 38.02 -18.23 25.29
CA GLU A 268 39.20 -18.41 24.44
C GLU A 268 40.43 -18.85 25.21
N ASN A 269 40.49 -18.59 26.52
CA ASN A 269 41.59 -19.04 27.37
C ASN A 269 41.27 -20.36 28.07
N GLN A 270 42.33 -21.12 28.45
CA GLN A 270 42.18 -22.32 29.25
C GLN A 270 41.81 -21.92 30.69
N VAL A 271 40.61 -22.28 31.09
CA VAL A 271 40.10 -22.08 32.44
C VAL A 271 39.99 -23.45 33.11
N GLN A 272 40.65 -23.62 34.25
CA GLN A 272 40.52 -24.83 35.08
C GLN A 272 39.36 -24.62 36.07
N MET A 273 38.37 -25.49 36.00
CA MET A 273 37.33 -25.57 37.04
C MET A 273 37.87 -26.37 38.21
N GLN A 274 37.72 -25.85 39.41
CA GLN A 274 37.98 -26.62 40.63
C GLN A 274 36.69 -27.31 41.04
N ASP A 275 36.67 -28.65 41.02
CA ASP A 275 35.55 -29.42 41.55
C ASP A 275 35.33 -29.04 43.01
N GLN A 276 34.09 -28.77 43.37
CA GLN A 276 33.68 -28.66 44.76
C GLN A 276 33.72 -30.09 45.33
N LEU A 277 34.79 -30.44 46.11
CA LEU A 277 34.79 -31.60 46.94
C LEU A 277 33.85 -31.43 48.13
#